data_ce7a45fead93fee40af6f130829e8d85
#
_entry.id   ce7a45fead93fee40af6f130829e8d85
#
_cell.length_a   1.000
_cell.length_b   1.000
_cell.length_c   1.000
_cell.angle_alpha   90.00
_cell.angle_beta   90.00
_cell.angle_gamma   90.00
#
_symmetry.space_group_name_H-M   'P 1'
#
loop_
_entity.id
_entity.type
_entity.pdbx_description
1 polymer ?
#
loop_
_entity_poly.entity_id
_entity_poly.type
_entity_poly.pdbx_seq_one_letter_code
_entity_poly.pdbx_strand_id
1 'polypeptide(L)'
;MTFSEIWQIFITGLRATTWLEYTAVFFGIVSVLFSRMENIWVYPTGIVNTTIYIYLSVLGGLFAEAGVNVYYTVMSVIGWVLWARQKDGAALLQITRSGRREWTWALGFFGACWGILYLALYHFTPSTVPVADAFASAAAYTGMWLMARKKLENWLWWIVTNVASIPLYFIKGYVFTSFQYLVFLVLAVLGYVEWRRKLALRVYEVDKGL
;
A
#
# COMPACT_ATOMS: atom_id res chain seq x y z
N MET A 1 4.59 15.63 24.19
CA MET A 1 5.29 16.38 23.14
C MET A 1 4.53 17.68 22.86
N THR A 2 5.21 18.82 22.91
CA THR A 2 4.64 20.10 22.51
C THR A 2 4.57 20.24 20.99
N PHE A 3 3.75 21.14 20.47
CA PHE A 3 3.67 21.40 19.02
C PHE A 3 5.04 21.78 18.42
N SER A 4 5.83 22.58 19.17
CA SER A 4 7.19 22.98 18.76
C SER A 4 8.14 21.79 18.63
N GLU A 5 8.09 20.83 19.55
CA GLU A 5 8.91 19.60 19.49
C GLU A 5 8.52 18.75 18.27
N ILE A 6 7.22 18.56 18.03
CA ILE A 6 6.71 17.82 16.87
C ILE A 6 7.18 18.48 15.56
N TRP A 7 7.07 19.80 15.48
CA TRP A 7 7.52 20.58 14.32
C TRP A 7 9.03 20.46 14.08
N GLN A 8 9.83 20.54 15.14
CA GLN A 8 11.29 20.37 15.03
C GLN A 8 11.67 18.97 14.55
N ILE A 9 11.04 17.92 15.10
CA ILE A 9 11.28 16.51 14.66
C ILE A 9 10.90 16.34 13.19
N PHE A 10 9.76 16.92 12.76
CA PHE A 10 9.33 16.88 11.36
C PHE A 10 10.34 17.54 10.42
N ILE A 11 10.79 18.77 10.74
CA ILE A 11 11.77 19.49 9.91
C ILE A 11 13.12 18.78 9.90
N THR A 12 13.55 18.24 11.04
CA THR A 12 14.80 17.46 11.12
C THR A 12 14.73 16.20 10.27
N GLY A 13 13.62 15.47 10.35
CA GLY A 13 13.37 14.31 9.50
C GLY A 13 13.38 14.67 8.00
N LEU A 14 12.71 15.77 7.63
CA LEU A 14 12.70 16.26 6.26
C LEU A 14 14.12 16.58 5.76
N ARG A 15 14.93 17.28 6.56
CA ARG A 15 16.31 17.65 6.19
C ARG A 15 17.27 16.46 6.16
N ALA A 16 17.03 15.45 6.96
CA ALA A 16 17.83 14.22 6.97
C ALA A 16 17.50 13.28 5.80
N THR A 17 16.35 13.50 5.13
CA THR A 17 15.90 12.68 3.99
C THR A 17 16.82 12.87 2.79
N THR A 18 17.32 11.77 2.24
CA THR A 18 18.19 11.77 1.07
C THR A 18 17.42 12.01 -0.23
N TRP A 19 18.10 12.44 -1.28
CA TRP A 19 17.50 12.59 -2.62
C TRP A 19 16.86 11.29 -3.12
N LEU A 20 17.45 10.16 -2.77
CA LEU A 20 16.95 8.85 -3.17
C LEU A 20 15.62 8.54 -2.46
N GLU A 21 15.50 8.88 -1.17
CA GLU A 21 14.25 8.76 -0.41
C GLU A 21 13.17 9.71 -0.95
N TYR A 22 13.50 10.96 -1.27
CA TYR A 22 12.54 11.87 -1.91
C TYR A 22 12.04 11.31 -3.23
N THR A 23 12.93 10.73 -4.04
CA THR A 23 12.55 10.06 -5.30
C THR A 23 11.62 8.90 -5.03
N ALA A 24 11.92 8.05 -4.03
CA ALA A 24 11.07 6.95 -3.65
C ALA A 24 9.68 7.43 -3.21
N VAL A 25 9.61 8.41 -2.32
CA VAL A 25 8.33 9.00 -1.85
C VAL A 25 7.51 9.56 -3.01
N PHE A 26 8.15 10.32 -3.92
CA PHE A 26 7.50 10.87 -5.11
C PHE A 26 6.89 9.77 -5.98
N PHE A 27 7.66 8.74 -6.34
CA PHE A 27 7.16 7.62 -7.15
C PHE A 27 6.08 6.81 -6.41
N GLY A 28 6.17 6.70 -5.09
CA GLY A 28 5.13 6.09 -4.26
C GLY A 28 3.80 6.85 -4.36
N ILE A 29 3.81 8.17 -4.18
CA ILE A 29 2.60 9.01 -4.30
C ILE A 29 2.03 8.93 -5.73
N VAL A 30 2.87 9.06 -6.75
CA VAL A 30 2.48 8.96 -8.16
C VAL A 30 1.86 7.59 -8.47
N SER A 31 2.41 6.52 -7.92
CA SER A 31 1.86 5.17 -8.05
C SER A 31 0.43 5.08 -7.48
N VAL A 32 0.19 5.62 -6.28
CA VAL A 32 -1.16 5.64 -5.69
C VAL A 32 -2.14 6.47 -6.51
N LEU A 33 -1.70 7.60 -7.08
CA LEU A 33 -2.52 8.41 -7.99
C LEU A 33 -2.89 7.64 -9.26
N PHE A 34 -1.94 6.93 -9.88
CA PHE A 34 -2.23 6.07 -11.03
C PHE A 34 -3.17 4.91 -10.67
N SER A 35 -3.02 4.31 -9.49
CA SER A 35 -3.94 3.29 -8.98
C SER A 35 -5.37 3.82 -8.87
N ARG A 36 -5.56 5.02 -8.30
CA ARG A 36 -6.85 5.70 -8.22
C ARG A 36 -7.46 5.92 -9.60
N MET A 37 -6.66 6.32 -10.58
CA MET A 37 -7.10 6.55 -11.97
C MET A 37 -7.38 5.24 -12.73
N GLU A 38 -7.07 4.07 -12.15
CA GLU A 38 -7.08 2.75 -12.81
C GLU A 38 -6.07 2.66 -13.97
N ASN A 39 -4.97 3.39 -13.85
CA ASN A 39 -3.95 3.46 -14.89
C ASN A 39 -2.82 2.46 -14.62
N ILE A 40 -2.39 1.74 -15.67
CA ILE A 40 -1.37 0.69 -15.59
C ILE A 40 0.00 1.19 -15.12
N TRP A 41 0.27 2.49 -15.26
CA TRP A 41 1.50 3.14 -14.78
C TRP A 41 1.68 3.06 -13.25
N VAL A 42 0.64 2.63 -12.51
CA VAL A 42 0.76 2.29 -11.08
C VAL A 42 1.91 1.30 -10.84
N TYR A 43 2.11 0.32 -11.71
CA TYR A 43 3.11 -0.72 -11.52
C TYR A 43 4.54 -0.25 -11.82
N PRO A 44 4.86 0.35 -12.98
CA PRO A 44 6.21 0.90 -13.21
C PRO A 44 6.66 1.88 -12.12
N THR A 45 5.78 2.82 -11.74
CA THR A 45 6.10 3.80 -10.69
C THR A 45 6.24 3.16 -9.32
N GLY A 46 5.39 2.16 -9.00
CA GLY A 46 5.48 1.37 -7.78
C GLY A 46 6.78 0.55 -7.70
N ILE A 47 7.21 -0.07 -8.81
CA ILE A 47 8.47 -0.83 -8.88
C ILE A 47 9.68 0.08 -8.65
N VAL A 48 9.71 1.28 -9.22
CA VAL A 48 10.78 2.25 -8.93
C VAL A 48 10.83 2.58 -7.44
N ASN A 49 9.68 2.90 -6.83
CA ASN A 49 9.57 3.17 -5.41
C ASN A 49 10.11 2.00 -4.55
N THR A 50 9.58 0.79 -4.77
CA THR A 50 9.95 -0.37 -3.96
C THR A 50 11.39 -0.81 -4.17
N THR A 51 11.94 -0.69 -5.37
CA THR A 51 13.35 -1.00 -5.65
C THR A 51 14.29 -0.06 -4.89
N ILE A 52 13.97 1.23 -4.84
CA ILE A 52 14.74 2.19 -4.05
C ILE A 52 14.67 1.83 -2.56
N TYR A 53 13.49 1.51 -2.04
CA TYR A 53 13.35 1.12 -0.63
C TYR A 53 14.03 -0.21 -0.31
N ILE A 54 14.06 -1.19 -1.22
CA ILE A 54 14.86 -2.42 -1.04
C ILE A 54 16.34 -2.04 -0.86
N TYR A 55 16.87 -1.21 -1.75
CA TYR A 55 18.27 -0.78 -1.69
C TYR A 55 18.58 -0.05 -0.37
N LEU A 56 17.77 0.94 0.01
CA LEU A 56 17.95 1.71 1.24
C LEU A 56 17.83 0.84 2.49
N SER A 57 16.86 -0.06 2.52
CA SER A 57 16.63 -0.97 3.65
C SER A 57 17.79 -1.95 3.83
N VAL A 58 18.34 -2.49 2.73
CA VAL A 58 19.52 -3.38 2.79
C VAL A 58 20.74 -2.61 3.30
N LEU A 59 21.01 -1.40 2.82
CA LEU A 59 22.10 -0.56 3.30
C LEU A 59 21.95 -0.22 4.80
N GLY A 60 20.72 0.01 5.26
CA GLY A 60 20.39 0.30 6.65
C GLY A 60 20.35 -0.94 7.56
N GLY A 61 20.57 -2.16 7.02
CA GLY A 61 20.44 -3.41 7.79
C GLY A 61 18.99 -3.77 8.15
N LEU A 62 18.00 -3.14 7.50
CA LEU A 62 16.56 -3.32 7.73
C LEU A 62 16.00 -4.44 6.84
N PHE A 63 16.50 -5.66 7.02
CA PHE A 63 16.17 -6.79 6.13
C PHE A 63 14.68 -7.16 6.11
N ALA A 64 13.96 -6.98 7.22
CA ALA A 64 12.52 -7.23 7.28
C ALA A 64 11.77 -6.25 6.36
N GLU A 65 12.13 -4.96 6.36
CA GLU A 65 11.55 -3.94 5.50
C GLU A 65 11.92 -4.16 4.02
N ALA A 66 13.17 -4.57 3.75
CA ALA A 66 13.58 -5.01 2.42
C ALA A 66 12.68 -6.14 1.92
N GLY A 67 12.38 -7.14 2.75
CA GLY A 67 11.48 -8.26 2.44
C GLY A 67 10.06 -7.80 2.10
N VAL A 68 9.51 -6.82 2.83
CA VAL A 68 8.21 -6.20 2.53
C VAL A 68 8.21 -5.56 1.14
N ASN A 69 9.26 -4.81 0.81
CA ASN A 69 9.38 -4.15 -0.48
C ASN A 69 9.62 -5.13 -1.63
N VAL A 70 10.32 -6.26 -1.39
CA VAL A 70 10.41 -7.38 -2.35
C VAL A 70 9.02 -7.95 -2.65
N TYR A 71 8.20 -8.19 -1.64
CA TYR A 71 6.81 -8.63 -1.85
C TYR A 71 6.04 -7.64 -2.72
N TYR A 72 6.13 -6.34 -2.45
CA TYR A 72 5.45 -5.32 -3.26
C TYR A 72 5.96 -5.29 -4.70
N THR A 73 7.27 -5.46 -4.92
CA THR A 73 7.84 -5.54 -6.27
C THR A 73 7.29 -6.74 -7.03
N VAL A 74 7.29 -7.93 -6.41
CA VAL A 74 6.73 -9.15 -7.01
C VAL A 74 5.25 -8.97 -7.35
N MET A 75 4.46 -8.45 -6.40
CA MET A 75 3.04 -8.21 -6.63
C MET A 75 2.78 -7.12 -7.66
N SER A 76 3.68 -6.13 -7.79
CA SER A 76 3.60 -5.12 -8.86
C SER A 76 3.81 -5.76 -10.23
N VAL A 77 4.77 -6.67 -10.38
CA VAL A 77 4.99 -7.40 -11.64
C VAL A 77 3.77 -8.26 -11.97
N ILE A 78 3.24 -9.01 -10.99
CA ILE A 78 2.03 -9.85 -11.18
C ILE A 78 0.84 -8.97 -11.58
N GLY A 79 0.60 -7.88 -10.85
CA GLY A 79 -0.48 -6.96 -11.13
C GLY A 79 -0.35 -6.30 -12.51
N TRP A 80 0.89 -5.92 -12.90
CA TRP A 80 1.15 -5.37 -14.23
C TRP A 80 0.75 -6.35 -15.33
N VAL A 81 1.19 -7.60 -15.22
CA VAL A 81 0.82 -8.66 -16.17
C VAL A 81 -0.70 -8.86 -16.21
N LEU A 82 -1.37 -8.86 -15.06
CA LEU A 82 -2.82 -9.03 -14.99
C LEU A 82 -3.60 -7.85 -15.61
N TRP A 83 -3.16 -6.61 -15.34
CA TRP A 83 -3.82 -5.40 -15.86
C TRP A 83 -3.53 -5.15 -17.34
N ALA A 84 -2.38 -5.62 -17.85
CA ALA A 84 -2.02 -5.51 -19.26
C ALA A 84 -2.81 -6.45 -20.16
N ARG A 85 -3.47 -7.50 -19.61
CA ARG A 85 -4.23 -8.45 -20.40
C ARG A 85 -5.46 -7.81 -21.03
N GLN A 86 -5.58 -7.99 -22.33
CA GLN A 86 -6.72 -7.55 -23.13
C GLN A 86 -7.35 -8.73 -23.86
N LYS A 87 -8.66 -8.60 -24.13
CA LYS A 87 -9.42 -9.49 -25.01
C LYS A 87 -10.30 -8.62 -25.91
N ASP A 88 -10.23 -8.83 -27.21
CA ASP A 88 -10.99 -8.07 -28.21
C ASP A 88 -10.82 -6.54 -28.07
N GLY A 89 -9.60 -6.08 -27.74
CA GLY A 89 -9.27 -4.66 -27.55
C GLY A 89 -9.72 -4.04 -26.24
N ALA A 90 -10.43 -4.78 -25.38
CA ALA A 90 -10.88 -4.33 -24.07
C ALA A 90 -10.04 -4.93 -22.94
N ALA A 91 -9.86 -4.18 -21.84
CA ALA A 91 -9.20 -4.68 -20.65
C ALA A 91 -9.94 -5.89 -20.06
N LEU A 92 -9.25 -7.03 -19.96
CA LEU A 92 -9.83 -8.27 -19.44
C LEU A 92 -10.18 -8.15 -17.95
N LEU A 93 -9.36 -7.43 -17.19
CA LEU A 93 -9.54 -7.24 -15.75
C LEU A 93 -10.19 -5.87 -15.48
N GLN A 94 -11.37 -5.91 -14.90
CA GLN A 94 -12.16 -4.72 -14.54
C GLN A 94 -12.30 -4.61 -13.02
N ILE A 95 -12.63 -3.41 -12.53
CA ILE A 95 -12.95 -3.21 -11.11
C ILE A 95 -14.19 -4.03 -10.77
N THR A 96 -14.08 -4.85 -9.72
CA THR A 96 -15.18 -5.67 -9.21
C THR A 96 -15.21 -5.62 -7.69
N ARG A 97 -16.35 -6.02 -7.09
CA ARG A 97 -16.47 -6.23 -5.64
C ARG A 97 -16.08 -7.66 -5.28
N SER A 98 -15.53 -7.82 -4.09
CA SER A 98 -15.25 -9.13 -3.53
C SER A 98 -16.53 -9.80 -3.05
N GLY A 99 -16.77 -11.02 -3.52
CA GLY A 99 -17.83 -11.88 -3.00
C GLY A 99 -17.49 -12.47 -1.63
N ARG A 100 -18.46 -13.17 -0.99
CA ARG A 100 -18.27 -13.80 0.34
C ARG A 100 -17.04 -14.71 0.39
N ARG A 101 -16.86 -15.57 -0.62
CA ARG A 101 -15.71 -16.47 -0.71
C ARG A 101 -14.37 -15.72 -0.82
N GLU A 102 -14.34 -14.64 -1.57
CA GLU A 102 -13.12 -13.82 -1.73
C GLU A 102 -12.77 -13.09 -0.42
N TRP A 103 -13.77 -12.62 0.33
CA TRP A 103 -13.59 -12.07 1.67
C TRP A 103 -13.02 -13.11 2.64
N THR A 104 -13.53 -14.35 2.62
CA THR A 104 -12.97 -15.43 3.44
C THR A 104 -11.49 -15.67 3.11
N TRP A 105 -11.13 -15.69 1.83
CA TRP A 105 -9.73 -15.82 1.42
C TRP A 105 -8.88 -14.62 1.82
N ALA A 106 -9.40 -13.39 1.70
CA ALA A 106 -8.68 -12.18 2.09
C ALA A 106 -8.42 -12.15 3.60
N LEU A 107 -9.40 -12.49 4.42
CA LEU A 107 -9.26 -12.57 5.87
C LEU A 107 -8.32 -13.71 6.30
N GLY A 108 -8.42 -14.88 5.65
CA GLY A 108 -7.49 -15.99 5.89
C GLY A 108 -6.04 -15.63 5.53
N PHE A 109 -5.82 -14.99 4.38
CA PHE A 109 -4.52 -14.50 3.96
C PHE A 109 -3.97 -13.43 4.93
N PHE A 110 -4.79 -12.46 5.31
CA PHE A 110 -4.44 -11.46 6.32
C PHE A 110 -4.01 -12.10 7.64
N GLY A 111 -4.81 -13.02 8.18
CA GLY A 111 -4.52 -13.69 9.45
C GLY A 111 -3.23 -14.52 9.38
N ALA A 112 -3.01 -15.25 8.29
CA ALA A 112 -1.79 -16.02 8.05
C ALA A 112 -0.56 -15.10 7.97
N CYS A 113 -0.63 -14.02 7.17
CA CYS A 113 0.44 -13.03 7.08
C CYS A 113 0.71 -12.37 8.43
N TRP A 114 -0.33 -11.98 9.17
CA TRP A 114 -0.19 -11.35 10.48
C TRP A 114 0.54 -12.27 11.46
N GLY A 115 0.14 -13.55 11.56
CA GLY A 115 0.79 -14.52 12.42
C GLY A 115 2.25 -14.78 12.05
N ILE A 116 2.53 -15.00 10.75
CA ILE A 116 3.89 -15.25 10.25
C ILE A 116 4.79 -14.02 10.49
N LEU A 117 4.31 -12.83 10.14
CA LEU A 117 5.06 -11.58 10.34
C LEU A 117 5.27 -11.26 11.81
N TYR A 118 4.27 -11.50 12.66
CA TYR A 118 4.43 -11.34 14.11
C TYR A 118 5.55 -12.23 14.64
N LEU A 119 5.54 -13.51 14.31
CA LEU A 119 6.60 -14.44 14.75
C LEU A 119 7.98 -14.03 14.21
N ALA A 120 8.04 -13.64 12.94
CA ALA A 120 9.28 -13.17 12.34
C ALA A 120 9.80 -11.89 13.01
N LEU A 121 8.97 -10.89 13.24
CA LEU A 121 9.35 -9.65 13.91
C LEU A 121 9.75 -9.87 15.37
N TYR A 122 9.02 -10.74 16.09
CA TYR A 122 9.30 -11.05 17.48
C TYR A 122 10.63 -11.77 17.69
N HIS A 123 10.98 -12.72 16.81
CA HIS A 123 12.17 -13.55 16.98
C HIS A 123 13.43 -13.01 16.29
N PHE A 124 13.28 -12.24 15.21
CA PHE A 124 14.41 -11.88 14.35
C PHE A 124 14.64 -10.37 14.22
N THR A 125 13.85 -9.52 14.89
CA THR A 125 14.04 -8.07 14.81
C THR A 125 13.94 -7.39 16.17
N PRO A 126 14.56 -6.20 16.35
CA PRO A 126 14.46 -5.42 17.58
C PRO A 126 13.14 -4.59 17.62
N SER A 127 12.07 -5.02 16.97
CA SER A 127 10.82 -4.26 16.98
C SER A 127 10.26 -4.11 18.39
N THR A 128 9.95 -2.88 18.78
CA THR A 128 9.36 -2.57 20.09
C THR A 128 7.85 -2.84 20.15
N VAL A 129 7.20 -2.94 18.99
CA VAL A 129 5.75 -3.14 18.85
C VAL A 129 5.41 -4.15 17.74
N PRO A 130 5.91 -5.40 17.82
CA PRO A 130 5.86 -6.37 16.72
C PRO A 130 4.43 -6.74 16.32
N VAL A 131 3.47 -6.70 17.24
CA VAL A 131 2.05 -6.99 16.94
C VAL A 131 1.47 -5.95 15.99
N ALA A 132 1.71 -4.66 16.26
CA ALA A 132 1.18 -3.56 15.46
C ALA A 132 1.91 -3.44 14.11
N ASP A 133 3.24 -3.65 14.08
CA ASP A 133 4.03 -3.70 12.86
C ASP A 133 3.55 -4.83 11.93
N ALA A 134 3.36 -6.04 12.47
CA ALA A 134 2.86 -7.19 11.73
C ALA A 134 1.44 -6.96 11.20
N PHE A 135 0.56 -6.35 12.02
CA PHE A 135 -0.81 -6.04 11.63
C PHE A 135 -0.85 -5.08 10.43
N ALA A 136 -0.14 -3.95 10.52
CA ALA A 136 -0.09 -2.96 9.45
C ALA A 136 0.49 -3.56 8.15
N SER A 137 1.55 -4.35 8.25
CA SER A 137 2.18 -5.03 7.10
C SER A 137 1.25 -6.08 6.48
N ALA A 138 0.57 -6.90 7.29
CA ALA A 138 -0.37 -7.90 6.78
C ALA A 138 -1.57 -7.26 6.08
N ALA A 139 -2.09 -6.15 6.61
CA ALA A 139 -3.15 -5.38 5.96
C ALA A 139 -2.70 -4.82 4.61
N ALA A 140 -1.48 -4.28 4.55
CA ALA A 140 -0.89 -3.79 3.31
C ALA A 140 -0.65 -4.90 2.28
N TYR A 141 -0.20 -6.08 2.69
CA TYR A 141 -0.06 -7.25 1.82
C TYR A 141 -1.39 -7.67 1.21
N THR A 142 -2.44 -7.70 2.03
CA THR A 142 -3.79 -8.02 1.58
C THR A 142 -4.32 -6.96 0.60
N GLY A 143 -4.10 -5.68 0.90
CA GLY A 143 -4.44 -4.57 0.01
C GLY A 143 -3.76 -4.70 -1.36
N MET A 144 -2.46 -4.97 -1.38
CA MET A 144 -1.70 -5.14 -2.62
C MET A 144 -2.16 -6.34 -3.44
N TRP A 145 -2.44 -7.48 -2.81
CA TRP A 145 -2.98 -8.66 -3.47
C TRP A 145 -4.35 -8.40 -4.11
N LEU A 146 -5.26 -7.72 -3.41
CA LEU A 146 -6.57 -7.34 -3.94
C LEU A 146 -6.47 -6.25 -5.03
N MET A 147 -5.52 -5.32 -4.92
CA MET A 147 -5.25 -4.32 -5.94
C MET A 147 -4.81 -4.95 -7.26
N ALA A 148 -3.90 -5.94 -7.22
CA ALA A 148 -3.48 -6.68 -8.41
C ALA A 148 -4.65 -7.35 -9.14
N ARG A 149 -5.74 -7.67 -8.41
CA ARG A 149 -6.99 -8.26 -8.93
C ARG A 149 -8.09 -7.23 -9.25
N LYS A 150 -7.80 -5.94 -9.17
CA LYS A 150 -8.77 -4.84 -9.32
C LYS A 150 -10.01 -4.98 -8.42
N LYS A 151 -9.85 -5.47 -7.19
CA LYS A 151 -10.95 -5.53 -6.23
C LYS A 151 -11.12 -4.20 -5.52
N LEU A 152 -12.36 -3.66 -5.47
CA LEU A 152 -12.68 -2.39 -4.80
C LEU A 152 -12.18 -2.37 -3.35
N GLU A 153 -12.28 -3.50 -2.66
CA GLU A 153 -11.94 -3.66 -1.25
C GLU A 153 -10.44 -3.52 -0.97
N ASN A 154 -9.57 -3.50 -1.99
CA ASN A 154 -8.15 -3.17 -1.79
C ASN A 154 -7.98 -1.84 -1.04
N TRP A 155 -8.81 -0.84 -1.37
CA TRP A 155 -8.76 0.47 -0.74
C TRP A 155 -9.13 0.45 0.74
N LEU A 156 -10.04 -0.44 1.17
CA LEU A 156 -10.35 -0.62 2.58
C LEU A 156 -9.15 -1.14 3.36
N TRP A 157 -8.41 -2.09 2.78
CA TRP A 157 -7.17 -2.59 3.38
C TRP A 157 -6.08 -1.53 3.44
N TRP A 158 -5.94 -0.69 2.42
CA TRP A 158 -5.03 0.47 2.46
C TRP A 158 -5.45 1.49 3.51
N ILE A 159 -6.75 1.75 3.71
CA ILE A 159 -7.26 2.60 4.79
C ILE A 159 -6.88 2.01 6.15
N VAL A 160 -7.12 0.71 6.37
CA VAL A 160 -6.74 0.00 7.61
C VAL A 160 -5.24 0.10 7.85
N THR A 161 -4.42 -0.18 6.83
CA THR A 161 -2.96 -0.02 6.90
C THR A 161 -2.55 1.38 7.35
N ASN A 162 -3.07 2.40 6.68
CA ASN A 162 -2.67 3.79 6.97
C ASN A 162 -3.14 4.24 8.36
N VAL A 163 -4.37 3.89 8.76
CA VAL A 163 -4.90 4.19 10.10
C VAL A 163 -4.05 3.53 11.20
N ALA A 164 -3.60 2.29 11.00
CA ALA A 164 -2.71 1.61 11.94
C ALA A 164 -1.30 2.21 11.95
N SER A 165 -0.78 2.59 10.78
CA SER A 165 0.60 3.09 10.61
C SER A 165 0.79 4.50 11.16
N ILE A 166 -0.22 5.39 11.07
CA ILE A 166 -0.11 6.77 11.57
C ILE A 166 0.32 6.81 13.06
N PRO A 167 -0.44 6.24 14.02
CA PRO A 167 -0.03 6.26 15.43
C PRO A 167 1.23 5.43 15.67
N LEU A 168 1.42 4.34 14.93
CA LEU A 168 2.58 3.46 15.07
C LEU A 168 3.90 4.20 14.81
N TYR A 169 3.99 4.91 13.70
CA TYR A 169 5.19 5.67 13.35
C TYR A 169 5.35 6.93 14.19
N PHE A 170 4.24 7.54 14.62
CA PHE A 170 4.28 8.67 15.54
C PHE A 170 4.88 8.27 16.89
N ILE A 171 4.44 7.16 17.50
CA ILE A 171 4.96 6.64 18.77
C ILE A 171 6.44 6.26 18.65
N LYS A 172 6.87 5.73 17.50
CA LYS A 172 8.27 5.41 17.20
C LYS A 172 9.16 6.65 16.99
N GLY A 173 8.60 7.87 16.98
CA GLY A 173 9.33 9.11 16.74
C GLY A 173 9.54 9.45 15.26
N TYR A 174 8.99 8.66 14.33
CA TYR A 174 9.07 8.91 12.89
C TYR A 174 7.92 9.82 12.42
N VAL A 175 7.92 11.06 12.89
CA VAL A 175 6.83 12.02 12.65
C VAL A 175 6.62 12.31 11.16
N PHE A 176 7.70 12.43 10.38
CA PHE A 176 7.62 12.64 8.93
C PHE A 176 6.94 11.46 8.23
N THR A 177 7.31 10.23 8.58
CA THR A 177 6.69 9.01 8.05
C THR A 177 5.21 8.91 8.45
N SER A 178 4.88 9.26 9.70
CA SER A 178 3.48 9.32 10.15
C SER A 178 2.65 10.29 9.31
N PHE A 179 3.20 11.47 8.99
CA PHE A 179 2.55 12.44 8.10
C PHE A 179 2.39 11.89 6.68
N GLN A 180 3.37 11.17 6.15
CA GLN A 180 3.28 10.50 4.84
C GLN A 180 2.12 9.50 4.81
N TYR A 181 1.92 8.72 5.87
CA TYR A 181 0.77 7.80 5.98
C TYR A 181 -0.57 8.53 6.06
N LEU A 182 -0.60 9.74 6.64
CA LEU A 182 -1.80 10.59 6.60
C LEU A 182 -2.15 11.00 5.15
N VAL A 183 -1.16 11.37 4.35
CA VAL A 183 -1.34 11.65 2.91
C VAL A 183 -1.86 10.41 2.18
N PHE A 184 -1.27 9.24 2.44
CA PHE A 184 -1.73 7.99 1.85
C PHE A 184 -3.14 7.59 2.29
N LEU A 185 -3.54 7.90 3.53
CA LEU A 185 -4.91 7.69 4.00
C LEU A 185 -5.91 8.51 3.18
N VAL A 186 -5.62 9.79 2.96
CA VAL A 186 -6.47 10.67 2.13
C VAL A 186 -6.57 10.12 0.70
N LEU A 187 -5.44 9.72 0.11
CA LEU A 187 -5.42 9.14 -1.24
C LEU A 187 -6.18 7.81 -1.31
N ALA A 188 -6.11 6.96 -0.26
CA ALA A 188 -6.83 5.70 -0.21
C ALA A 188 -8.35 5.91 -0.14
N VAL A 189 -8.82 6.88 0.66
CA VAL A 189 -10.24 7.25 0.71
C VAL A 189 -10.72 7.78 -0.64
N LEU A 190 -9.95 8.67 -1.27
CA LEU A 190 -10.27 9.19 -2.59
C LEU A 190 -10.27 8.09 -3.66
N GLY A 191 -9.35 7.14 -3.58
CA GLY A 191 -9.29 5.97 -4.46
C GLY A 191 -10.52 5.07 -4.32
N TYR A 192 -10.95 4.81 -3.09
CA TYR A 192 -12.17 4.05 -2.82
C TYR A 192 -13.41 4.72 -3.43
N VAL A 193 -13.57 6.02 -3.21
CA VAL A 193 -14.70 6.79 -3.75
C VAL A 193 -14.70 6.76 -5.29
N GLU A 194 -13.53 6.97 -5.91
CA GLU A 194 -13.42 6.97 -7.38
C GLU A 194 -13.71 5.59 -7.97
N TRP A 195 -13.16 4.51 -7.42
CA TRP A 195 -13.44 3.16 -7.92
C TRP A 195 -14.88 2.74 -7.70
N ARG A 196 -15.48 3.13 -6.57
CA ARG A 196 -16.90 2.90 -6.31
C ARG A 196 -17.78 3.61 -7.33
N ARG A 197 -17.42 4.86 -7.71
CA ARG A 197 -18.14 5.63 -8.75
C ARG A 197 -18.03 4.96 -10.10
N LYS A 198 -16.82 4.56 -10.53
CA LYS A 198 -16.60 3.84 -11.79
C LYS A 198 -17.41 2.54 -11.87
N LEU A 199 -17.43 1.80 -10.77
CA LEU A 199 -18.21 0.55 -10.69
C LEU A 199 -19.72 0.83 -10.85
N ALA A 200 -20.26 1.86 -10.21
CA ALA A 200 -21.67 2.22 -10.32
C ALA A 200 -22.05 2.65 -11.75
N LEU A 201 -21.20 3.42 -12.42
CA LEU A 201 -21.41 3.85 -13.81
C LEU A 201 -21.46 2.65 -14.77
N ARG A 202 -20.54 1.70 -14.63
CA ARG A 202 -20.53 0.49 -15.48
C ARG A 202 -21.80 -0.37 -15.30
N VAL A 203 -22.29 -0.53 -14.07
CA VAL A 203 -23.53 -1.26 -13.82
C VAL A 203 -24.69 -0.57 -14.51
N TYR A 204 -24.76 0.76 -14.44
CA TYR A 204 -25.80 1.54 -15.10
C TYR A 204 -25.77 1.45 -16.64
N GLU A 205 -24.57 1.42 -17.25
CA GLU A 205 -24.40 1.27 -18.70
C GLU A 205 -24.87 -0.11 -19.17
N VAL A 206 -24.50 -1.17 -18.44
CA VAL A 206 -24.95 -2.55 -18.74
C VAL A 206 -26.48 -2.70 -18.63
N ASP A 207 -27.12 -2.10 -17.60
CA ASP A 207 -28.57 -2.17 -17.42
C ASP A 207 -29.34 -1.40 -18.52
N LYS A 208 -28.70 -0.41 -19.15
CA LYS A 208 -29.28 0.34 -20.25
C LYS A 208 -28.98 -0.20 -21.65
N GLY A 209 -28.15 -1.24 -21.74
CA GLY A 209 -27.75 -1.82 -23.04
C GLY A 209 -26.88 -0.89 -23.90
N LEU A 210 -26.13 0.02 -23.23
CA LEU A 210 -25.19 0.96 -23.84
C LEU A 210 -23.77 0.42 -23.83
#